data_7e79338505ccbedd0c4348e8d636d396
#
_entry.id   7e79338505ccbedd0c4348e8d636d396
#
_cell.length_a   1.000
_cell.length_b   1.000
_cell.length_c   1.000
_cell.angle_alpha   90.00
_cell.angle_beta   90.00
_cell.angle_gamma   90.00
#
_symmetry.space_group_name_H-M   'P 1'
#
loop_
_entity.id
_entity.type
_entity.pdbx_description
1 polymer ?
#
loop_
_entity_poly.entity_id
_entity_poly.type
_entity_poly.pdbx_seq_one_letter_code
_entity_poly.pdbx_strand_id
1 'polypeptide(L)'
;KTIKNKNIKKINNKPLIYFSLKFAKDLKFFKKIIFTSDSSKYLKIASQYGKFYLHKRSKYSSSDKATDLDVFNDFLNHCKKKKIPLPKYFAHLRPTTPIRSKATVLKALKCFIKNSKKYTSLRTISLMSETSYKSLRIINNKLCSIIKKDFNMDAYNKPQSNYQNTFVANGILDIYLTSNILKGHLLGKKVYPFLVEDVNSDIDTLNDFNRIKYYLDKKIKWQKFDIQ
;
A
#
# COMPACT_ATOMS: atom_id res chain seq x y z
N LYS A 1 7.58 1.75 -15.60
CA LYS A 1 7.89 2.51 -14.36
C LYS A 1 7.89 3.99 -14.70
N THR A 2 6.89 4.74 -14.27
CA THR A 2 6.64 6.12 -14.68
C THR A 2 7.67 7.11 -14.12
N ILE A 3 8.31 6.82 -12.97
CA ILE A 3 9.35 7.67 -12.37
C ILE A 3 10.61 6.84 -12.12
N LYS A 4 11.69 7.17 -12.82
CA LYS A 4 12.99 6.52 -12.63
C LYS A 4 13.50 6.76 -11.21
N ASN A 5 13.95 5.69 -10.53
CA ASN A 5 14.46 5.74 -9.16
C ASN A 5 13.48 6.37 -8.13
N LYS A 6 12.16 6.21 -8.34
CA LYS A 6 11.09 6.80 -7.51
C LYS A 6 11.38 6.72 -6.01
N ASN A 7 11.74 5.54 -5.53
CA ASN A 7 11.89 5.29 -4.08
C ASN A 7 13.06 6.02 -3.40
N ILE A 8 14.04 6.51 -4.17
CA ILE A 8 15.15 7.32 -3.64
C ILE A 8 15.11 8.77 -4.11
N LYS A 9 14.08 9.16 -4.88
CA LYS A 9 13.86 10.58 -5.24
C LYS A 9 13.58 11.37 -3.96
N LYS A 10 14.18 12.55 -3.87
CA LYS A 10 14.15 13.34 -2.62
C LYS A 10 12.93 14.25 -2.55
N ILE A 11 12.32 14.27 -1.37
CA ILE A 11 11.37 15.28 -0.90
C ILE A 11 11.97 15.87 0.38
N ASN A 12 12.11 17.17 0.47
CA ASN A 12 12.75 17.87 1.61
C ASN A 12 14.09 17.25 2.00
N ASN A 13 14.98 17.05 1.01
CA ASN A 13 16.30 16.44 1.17
C ASN A 13 16.29 14.98 1.72
N LYS A 14 15.12 14.36 1.88
CA LYS A 14 14.99 12.96 2.32
C LYS A 14 14.49 12.07 1.16
N PRO A 15 15.07 10.88 0.94
CA PRO A 15 14.57 9.96 -0.09
C PRO A 15 13.17 9.45 0.27
N LEU A 16 12.36 9.10 -0.72
CA LEU A 16 10.98 8.66 -0.50
C LEU A 16 10.87 7.49 0.50
N ILE A 17 11.79 6.53 0.46
CA ILE A 17 11.83 5.41 1.42
C ILE A 17 11.96 5.85 2.88
N TYR A 18 12.58 7.02 3.14
CA TYR A 18 12.75 7.55 4.49
C TYR A 18 11.42 7.71 5.23
N PHE A 19 10.38 8.20 4.54
CA PHE A 19 9.10 8.50 5.20
C PHE A 19 8.45 7.24 5.76
N SER A 20 8.41 6.15 4.99
CA SER A 20 7.85 4.88 5.47
C SER A 20 8.73 4.22 6.54
N LEU A 21 10.05 4.29 6.43
CA LEU A 21 10.97 3.76 7.44
C LEU A 21 10.87 4.51 8.76
N LYS A 22 10.87 5.86 8.69
CA LYS A 22 10.69 6.71 9.86
C LYS A 22 9.32 6.45 10.52
N PHE A 23 8.25 6.39 9.72
CA PHE A 23 6.92 6.09 10.22
C PHE A 23 6.89 4.75 10.97
N ALA A 24 7.40 3.68 10.36
CA ALA A 24 7.43 2.35 10.98
C ALA A 24 8.23 2.34 12.31
N LYS A 25 9.36 3.05 12.35
CA LYS A 25 10.19 3.19 13.54
C LYS A 25 9.47 3.97 14.65
N ASP A 26 8.87 5.12 14.28
CA ASP A 26 8.22 6.03 15.23
C ASP A 26 6.89 5.48 15.76
N LEU A 27 6.29 4.50 15.08
CA LEU A 27 5.07 3.84 15.54
C LEU A 27 5.31 2.98 16.79
N LYS A 28 6.56 2.49 16.99
CA LYS A 28 7.00 1.65 18.14
C LYS A 28 6.12 0.42 18.38
N PHE A 29 5.48 -0.09 17.34
CA PHE A 29 4.55 -1.21 17.39
C PHE A 29 5.18 -2.52 16.90
N PHE A 30 6.08 -2.41 15.91
CA PHE A 30 6.65 -3.57 15.24
C PHE A 30 7.85 -4.13 16.01
N LYS A 31 7.88 -5.45 16.24
CA LYS A 31 9.04 -6.15 16.83
C LYS A 31 10.27 -6.06 15.91
N LYS A 32 10.08 -6.13 14.60
CA LYS A 32 11.14 -6.04 13.60
C LYS A 32 10.63 -5.29 12.38
N ILE A 33 11.43 -4.40 11.86
CA ILE A 33 11.18 -3.69 10.61
C ILE A 33 12.12 -4.26 9.56
N ILE A 34 11.55 -4.76 8.46
CA ILE A 34 12.28 -5.34 7.33
C ILE A 34 12.21 -4.36 6.17
N PHE A 35 13.36 -4.02 5.63
CA PHE A 35 13.45 -3.30 4.37
C PHE A 35 13.99 -4.24 3.29
N THR A 36 13.20 -4.47 2.26
CA THR A 36 13.56 -5.36 1.15
C THR A 36 13.75 -4.57 -0.14
N SER A 37 14.83 -4.86 -0.87
CA SER A 37 15.13 -4.23 -2.16
C SER A 37 16.03 -5.13 -3.01
N ASP A 38 15.90 -4.99 -4.32
CA ASP A 38 16.81 -5.55 -5.32
C ASP A 38 18.11 -4.74 -5.45
N SER A 39 18.13 -3.50 -4.99
CA SER A 39 19.26 -2.57 -5.09
C SER A 39 20.07 -2.50 -3.81
N SER A 40 21.34 -2.88 -3.86
CA SER A 40 22.28 -2.71 -2.74
C SER A 40 22.45 -1.23 -2.36
N LYS A 41 22.33 -0.32 -3.34
CA LYS A 41 22.32 1.14 -3.10
C LYS A 41 21.14 1.54 -2.24
N TYR A 42 19.92 0.99 -2.48
CA TYR A 42 18.74 1.32 -1.68
C TYR A 42 18.84 0.74 -0.26
N LEU A 43 19.41 -0.45 -0.11
CA LEU A 43 19.68 -1.04 1.20
C LEU A 43 20.65 -0.17 2.00
N LYS A 44 21.75 0.30 1.37
CA LYS A 44 22.72 1.22 2.00
C LYS A 44 22.08 2.55 2.38
N ILE A 45 21.18 3.10 1.56
CA ILE A 45 20.45 4.33 1.90
C ILE A 45 19.51 4.07 3.09
N ALA A 46 18.78 2.97 3.10
CA ALA A 46 17.87 2.64 4.20
C ALA A 46 18.60 2.50 5.54
N SER A 47 19.79 1.88 5.57
CA SER A 47 20.57 1.66 6.80
C SER A 47 20.96 2.96 7.50
N GLN A 48 21.01 4.09 6.79
CA GLN A 48 21.33 5.41 7.37
C GLN A 48 20.21 5.95 8.28
N TYR A 49 19.00 5.40 8.20
CA TYR A 49 17.82 5.92 8.92
C TYR A 49 17.43 5.09 10.14
N GLY A 50 18.10 3.98 10.40
CA GLY A 50 17.85 3.17 11.58
C GLY A 50 18.36 1.73 11.45
N LYS A 51 18.24 0.99 12.56
CA LYS A 51 18.54 -0.46 12.58
C LYS A 51 17.36 -1.24 12.03
N PHE A 52 17.41 -1.57 10.73
CA PHE A 52 16.42 -2.35 10.02
C PHE A 52 17.01 -3.70 9.64
N TYR A 53 16.17 -4.71 9.50
CA TYR A 53 16.59 -5.95 8.86
C TYR A 53 16.60 -5.72 7.34
N LEU A 54 17.79 -5.70 6.76
CA LEU A 54 17.98 -5.45 5.33
C LEU A 54 17.94 -6.78 4.58
N HIS A 55 16.99 -6.92 3.66
CA HIS A 55 16.84 -8.10 2.82
C HIS A 55 17.11 -7.77 1.36
N LYS A 56 18.12 -8.41 0.80
CA LYS A 56 18.43 -8.34 -0.65
C LYS A 56 17.55 -9.35 -1.37
N ARG A 57 16.68 -8.87 -2.25
CA ARG A 57 15.79 -9.71 -3.04
C ARG A 57 16.54 -10.52 -4.07
N SER A 58 16.05 -11.72 -4.38
CA SER A 58 16.49 -12.56 -5.49
C SER A 58 16.20 -11.91 -6.84
N LYS A 59 16.83 -12.40 -7.91
CA LYS A 59 16.54 -11.95 -9.28
C LYS A 59 15.07 -12.19 -9.65
N TYR A 60 14.50 -13.32 -9.23
CA TYR A 60 13.13 -13.69 -9.51
C TYR A 60 12.13 -12.67 -8.91
N SER A 61 12.21 -12.41 -7.61
CA SER A 61 11.33 -11.47 -6.90
C SER A 61 11.62 -9.99 -7.22
N SER A 62 12.60 -9.73 -8.09
CA SER A 62 13.00 -8.38 -8.54
C SER A 62 12.61 -8.11 -9.99
N SER A 63 12.07 -9.09 -10.71
CA SER A 63 11.63 -8.93 -12.10
C SER A 63 10.43 -8.00 -12.21
N ASP A 64 10.21 -7.43 -13.40
CA ASP A 64 9.05 -6.56 -13.66
C ASP A 64 7.70 -7.31 -13.60
N LYS A 65 7.72 -8.64 -13.67
CA LYS A 65 6.56 -9.53 -13.53
C LYS A 65 6.33 -9.99 -12.08
N ALA A 66 7.29 -9.75 -11.18
CA ALA A 66 7.18 -10.18 -9.80
C ALA A 66 6.06 -9.44 -9.07
N THR A 67 5.26 -10.19 -8.35
CA THR A 67 4.17 -9.70 -7.51
C THR A 67 4.65 -9.42 -6.08
N ASP A 68 3.82 -8.74 -5.29
CA ASP A 68 4.07 -8.60 -3.85
C ASP A 68 4.19 -9.99 -3.17
N LEU A 69 3.42 -10.99 -3.62
CA LEU A 69 3.51 -12.37 -3.10
C LEU A 69 4.90 -12.96 -3.33
N ASP A 70 5.50 -12.76 -4.50
CA ASP A 70 6.85 -13.25 -4.79
C ASP A 70 7.90 -12.62 -3.88
N VAL A 71 7.75 -11.32 -3.57
CA VAL A 71 8.63 -10.62 -2.63
C VAL A 71 8.51 -11.20 -1.21
N PHE A 72 7.29 -11.48 -0.74
CA PHE A 72 7.08 -12.09 0.57
C PHE A 72 7.61 -13.52 0.62
N ASN A 73 7.38 -14.33 -0.41
CA ASN A 73 7.90 -15.69 -0.49
C ASN A 73 9.44 -15.72 -0.50
N ASP A 74 10.08 -14.80 -1.22
CA ASP A 74 11.54 -14.65 -1.22
C ASP A 74 12.08 -14.37 0.20
N PHE A 75 11.42 -13.46 0.92
CA PHE A 75 11.79 -13.20 2.32
C PHE A 75 11.52 -14.39 3.25
N LEU A 76 10.42 -15.12 3.10
CA LEU A 76 10.13 -16.32 3.88
C LEU A 76 11.17 -17.42 3.63
N ASN A 77 11.56 -17.63 2.37
CA ASN A 77 12.62 -18.56 2.01
C ASN A 77 13.98 -18.14 2.60
N HIS A 78 14.28 -16.83 2.60
CA HIS A 78 15.46 -16.30 3.27
C HIS A 78 15.42 -16.59 4.77
N CYS A 79 14.29 -16.36 5.45
CA CYS A 79 14.10 -16.67 6.85
C CYS A 79 14.32 -18.17 7.15
N LYS A 80 13.77 -19.05 6.33
CA LYS A 80 13.97 -20.52 6.45
C LYS A 80 15.45 -20.89 6.36
N LYS A 81 16.16 -20.39 5.36
CA LYS A 81 17.60 -20.65 5.17
C LYS A 81 18.44 -20.14 6.35
N LYS A 82 18.08 -19.01 6.91
CA LYS A 82 18.80 -18.38 8.05
C LYS A 82 18.30 -18.79 9.41
N LYS A 83 17.35 -19.73 9.50
CA LYS A 83 16.68 -20.17 10.75
C LYS A 83 16.09 -19.01 11.56
N ILE A 84 15.55 -17.98 10.87
CA ILE A 84 14.92 -16.83 11.51
C ILE A 84 13.46 -17.17 11.77
N PRO A 85 12.97 -17.01 13.03
CA PRO A 85 11.57 -17.25 13.35
C PRO A 85 10.64 -16.36 12.54
N LEU A 86 9.56 -16.95 12.01
CA LEU A 86 8.57 -16.24 11.23
C LEU A 86 7.58 -15.52 12.17
N PRO A 87 7.21 -14.26 11.86
CA PRO A 87 6.15 -13.58 12.59
C PRO A 87 4.79 -14.19 12.24
N LYS A 88 3.81 -14.03 13.12
CA LYS A 88 2.43 -14.43 12.84
C LYS A 88 1.79 -13.55 11.75
N TYR A 89 2.16 -12.26 11.72
CA TYR A 89 1.61 -11.25 10.82
C TYR A 89 2.72 -10.44 10.17
N PHE A 90 2.47 -10.00 8.95
CA PHE A 90 3.22 -8.94 8.28
C PHE A 90 2.34 -7.72 8.09
N ALA A 91 2.86 -6.54 8.42
CA ALA A 91 2.31 -5.25 8.04
C ALA A 91 3.12 -4.70 6.87
N HIS A 92 2.47 -4.45 5.74
CA HIS A 92 3.11 -3.98 4.52
C HIS A 92 2.90 -2.47 4.37
N LEU A 93 3.99 -1.72 4.45
CA LEU A 93 4.03 -0.27 4.25
C LEU A 93 4.77 0.04 2.94
N ARG A 94 4.03 0.52 1.94
CA ARG A 94 4.64 0.86 0.64
C ARG A 94 5.38 2.19 0.72
N PRO A 95 6.60 2.30 0.18
CA PRO A 95 7.31 3.59 0.11
C PRO A 95 6.55 4.67 -0.67
N THR A 96 5.74 4.25 -1.65
CA THR A 96 4.97 5.15 -2.52
C THR A 96 3.84 5.87 -1.82
N THR A 97 3.48 5.46 -0.62
CA THR A 97 2.46 6.13 0.21
C THR A 97 3.15 6.76 1.43
N PRO A 98 3.81 7.93 1.30
CA PRO A 98 4.68 8.48 2.36
C PRO A 98 3.91 9.09 3.53
N ILE A 99 2.67 9.54 3.32
CA ILE A 99 1.87 10.22 4.34
C ILE A 99 0.91 9.20 4.97
N ARG A 100 0.98 9.08 6.31
CA ARG A 100 0.16 8.16 7.10
C ARG A 100 -0.16 8.75 8.47
N SER A 101 -1.39 8.58 8.93
CA SER A 101 -1.78 8.86 10.31
C SER A 101 -1.34 7.71 11.22
N LYS A 102 -0.67 8.02 12.33
CA LYS A 102 -0.31 7.01 13.35
C LYS A 102 -1.55 6.41 14.01
N ALA A 103 -2.55 7.25 14.30
CA ALA A 103 -3.80 6.83 14.92
C ALA A 103 -4.53 5.83 14.03
N THR A 104 -4.71 6.17 12.73
CA THR A 104 -5.34 5.31 11.72
C THR A 104 -4.65 3.95 11.61
N VAL A 105 -3.32 3.95 11.47
CA VAL A 105 -2.55 2.68 11.32
C VAL A 105 -2.62 1.85 12.60
N LEU A 106 -2.51 2.45 13.79
CA LEU A 106 -2.64 1.72 15.07
C LEU A 106 -4.03 1.12 15.23
N LYS A 107 -5.09 1.87 14.87
CA LYS A 107 -6.49 1.38 14.90
C LYS A 107 -6.67 0.18 13.97
N ALA A 108 -6.14 0.25 12.74
CA ALA A 108 -6.19 -0.85 11.78
C ALA A 108 -5.44 -2.10 12.27
N LEU A 109 -4.22 -1.94 12.83
CA LEU A 109 -3.43 -3.04 13.40
C LEU A 109 -4.17 -3.73 14.55
N LYS A 110 -4.70 -2.97 15.51
CA LYS A 110 -5.48 -3.50 16.64
C LYS A 110 -6.75 -4.20 16.17
N CYS A 111 -7.47 -3.60 15.21
CA CYS A 111 -8.67 -4.16 14.62
C CYS A 111 -8.39 -5.52 13.97
N PHE A 112 -7.33 -5.63 13.16
CA PHE A 112 -6.98 -6.90 12.52
C PHE A 112 -6.59 -7.97 13.52
N ILE A 113 -5.76 -7.65 14.52
CA ILE A 113 -5.34 -8.62 15.55
C ILE A 113 -6.56 -9.20 16.26
N LYS A 114 -7.54 -8.36 16.65
CA LYS A 114 -8.79 -8.79 17.27
C LYS A 114 -9.60 -9.72 16.36
N ASN A 115 -9.58 -9.49 15.06
CA ASN A 115 -10.40 -10.22 14.09
C ASN A 115 -9.63 -11.28 13.28
N SER A 116 -8.37 -11.54 13.61
CA SER A 116 -7.48 -12.41 12.82
C SER A 116 -7.90 -13.88 12.74
N LYS A 117 -8.85 -14.33 13.58
CA LYS A 117 -9.47 -15.67 13.47
C LYS A 117 -10.49 -15.74 12.33
N LYS A 118 -11.12 -14.60 11.95
CA LYS A 118 -12.18 -14.53 10.94
C LYS A 118 -11.64 -14.13 9.56
N TYR A 119 -10.53 -13.37 9.50
CA TYR A 119 -10.00 -12.79 8.28
C TYR A 119 -8.58 -13.24 8.00
N THR A 120 -8.26 -13.42 6.71
CA THR A 120 -6.93 -13.83 6.23
C THR A 120 -5.97 -12.66 6.07
N SER A 121 -6.50 -11.46 5.91
CA SER A 121 -5.76 -10.21 5.72
C SER A 121 -6.62 -9.00 6.05
N LEU A 122 -5.98 -7.83 6.15
CA LEU A 122 -6.65 -6.52 6.16
C LEU A 122 -6.07 -5.67 5.03
N ARG A 123 -6.91 -4.92 4.37
CA ARG A 123 -6.51 -3.89 3.40
C ARG A 123 -7.19 -2.58 3.72
N THR A 124 -6.40 -1.51 3.80
CA THR A 124 -6.95 -0.17 3.90
C THR A 124 -7.50 0.27 2.56
N ILE A 125 -8.69 0.86 2.59
CA ILE A 125 -9.42 1.33 1.42
C ILE A 125 -9.95 2.74 1.66
N SER A 126 -10.17 3.49 0.59
CA SER A 126 -10.85 4.79 0.61
C SER A 126 -12.06 4.76 -0.31
N LEU A 127 -13.06 5.57 0.02
CA LEU A 127 -14.20 5.79 -0.86
C LEU A 127 -13.72 6.43 -2.15
N MET A 128 -14.21 5.95 -3.27
CA MET A 128 -13.91 6.56 -4.57
C MET A 128 -14.73 7.83 -4.77
N SER A 129 -14.08 8.90 -5.23
CA SER A 129 -14.76 10.14 -5.63
C SER A 129 -15.70 9.93 -6.80
N GLU A 130 -15.28 9.08 -7.76
CA GLU A 130 -16.08 8.65 -8.89
C GLU A 130 -16.38 7.16 -8.77
N THR A 131 -17.66 6.79 -8.86
CA THR A 131 -18.03 5.38 -8.75
C THR A 131 -17.47 4.53 -9.90
N SER A 132 -16.99 3.33 -9.59
CA SER A 132 -16.54 2.35 -10.61
C SER A 132 -17.67 1.96 -11.58
N TYR A 133 -18.93 2.12 -11.18
CA TYR A 133 -20.08 1.84 -12.07
C TYR A 133 -20.15 2.74 -13.28
N LYS A 134 -19.48 3.91 -13.23
CA LYS A 134 -19.36 4.87 -14.34
C LYS A 134 -18.05 4.74 -15.12
N SER A 135 -17.26 3.71 -14.88
CA SER A 135 -15.98 3.50 -15.57
C SER A 135 -16.20 3.02 -17.00
N LEU A 136 -15.45 3.61 -17.93
CA LEU A 136 -15.54 3.38 -19.37
C LEU A 136 -14.25 2.81 -19.94
N ARG A 137 -14.37 2.13 -21.07
CA ARG A 137 -13.25 1.71 -21.92
C ARG A 137 -13.54 2.02 -23.39
N ILE A 138 -12.48 2.14 -24.18
CA ILE A 138 -12.60 2.33 -25.63
C ILE A 138 -12.36 0.99 -26.32
N ILE A 139 -13.32 0.56 -27.15
CA ILE A 139 -13.21 -0.61 -28.02
C ILE A 139 -13.61 -0.16 -29.43
N ASN A 140 -12.74 -0.32 -30.42
CA ASN A 140 -12.99 0.03 -31.82
C ASN A 140 -13.54 1.46 -31.97
N ASN A 141 -12.89 2.43 -31.32
CA ASN A 141 -13.27 3.85 -31.28
C ASN A 141 -14.66 4.16 -30.69
N LYS A 142 -15.26 3.22 -29.97
CA LYS A 142 -16.56 3.40 -29.27
C LYS A 142 -16.35 3.34 -27.76
N LEU A 143 -17.05 4.19 -27.03
CA LEU A 143 -17.12 4.13 -25.57
C LEU A 143 -17.99 2.94 -25.15
N CYS A 144 -17.46 2.13 -24.25
CA CYS A 144 -18.14 0.96 -23.70
C CYS A 144 -18.02 0.96 -22.18
N SER A 145 -19.04 0.45 -21.49
CA SER A 145 -18.94 0.19 -20.04
C SER A 145 -17.91 -0.90 -19.74
N ILE A 146 -17.18 -0.76 -18.63
CA ILE A 146 -16.33 -1.84 -18.11
C ILE A 146 -17.18 -2.95 -17.49
N ILE A 147 -18.34 -2.60 -16.90
CA ILE A 147 -19.12 -3.52 -16.06
C ILE A 147 -20.17 -4.29 -16.85
N LYS A 148 -20.84 -3.66 -17.83
CA LYS A 148 -21.92 -4.31 -18.61
C LYS A 148 -21.68 -4.19 -20.11
N LYS A 149 -21.95 -5.28 -20.87
CA LYS A 149 -21.84 -5.29 -22.34
C LYS A 149 -22.88 -4.40 -23.01
N ASP A 150 -24.12 -4.39 -22.50
CA ASP A 150 -25.27 -3.72 -23.11
C ASP A 150 -25.70 -2.51 -22.28
N PHE A 151 -24.78 -1.57 -22.11
CA PHE A 151 -25.03 -0.44 -21.23
C PHE A 151 -25.46 0.77 -22.05
N ASN A 152 -26.61 1.35 -21.69
CA ASN A 152 -27.05 2.63 -22.23
C ASN A 152 -26.18 3.76 -21.64
N MET A 153 -25.47 4.49 -22.49
CA MET A 153 -24.59 5.59 -22.08
C MET A 153 -25.32 6.70 -21.31
N ASP A 154 -26.61 6.93 -21.59
CA ASP A 154 -27.41 7.91 -20.86
C ASP A 154 -27.57 7.57 -19.36
N ALA A 155 -27.48 6.28 -19.01
CA ALA A 155 -27.50 5.86 -17.62
C ALA A 155 -26.26 6.34 -16.81
N TYR A 156 -25.16 6.70 -17.50
CA TYR A 156 -24.00 7.31 -16.82
C TYR A 156 -24.25 8.73 -16.33
N ASN A 157 -25.27 9.42 -16.86
CA ASN A 157 -25.65 10.76 -16.46
C ASN A 157 -26.45 10.79 -15.15
N LYS A 158 -26.80 9.62 -14.61
CA LYS A 158 -27.51 9.55 -13.31
C LYS A 158 -26.63 10.03 -12.17
N PRO A 159 -27.21 10.67 -11.12
CA PRO A 159 -26.47 11.07 -9.92
C PRO A 159 -25.73 9.89 -9.29
N GLN A 160 -24.58 10.18 -8.67
CA GLN A 160 -23.76 9.15 -8.02
C GLN A 160 -24.50 8.44 -6.88
N SER A 161 -25.44 9.14 -6.22
CA SER A 161 -26.32 8.58 -5.16
C SER A 161 -27.16 7.38 -5.62
N ASN A 162 -27.36 7.21 -6.91
CA ASN A 162 -28.10 6.07 -7.48
C ASN A 162 -27.25 4.78 -7.56
N TYR A 163 -25.98 4.84 -7.19
CA TYR A 163 -25.06 3.71 -7.25
C TYR A 163 -24.56 3.37 -5.84
N GLN A 164 -24.23 2.10 -5.64
CA GLN A 164 -23.54 1.68 -4.42
C GLN A 164 -22.16 2.33 -4.32
N ASN A 165 -21.71 2.59 -3.09
CA ASN A 165 -20.38 3.07 -2.84
C ASN A 165 -19.31 2.10 -3.37
N THR A 166 -18.32 2.62 -4.07
CA THR A 166 -17.16 1.86 -4.53
C THR A 166 -15.90 2.34 -3.83
N PHE A 167 -14.94 1.43 -3.66
CA PHE A 167 -13.74 1.69 -2.87
C PHE A 167 -12.49 1.34 -3.67
N VAL A 168 -11.41 2.04 -3.36
CA VAL A 168 -10.08 1.79 -3.92
C VAL A 168 -9.07 1.49 -2.82
N ALA A 169 -8.13 0.57 -3.07
CA ALA A 169 -7.00 0.35 -2.18
C ALA A 169 -6.10 1.60 -2.16
N ASN A 170 -5.80 2.14 -0.97
CA ASN A 170 -5.09 3.42 -0.82
C ASN A 170 -3.59 3.27 -0.46
N GLY A 171 -3.07 2.04 -0.35
CA GLY A 171 -1.66 1.78 -0.08
C GLY A 171 -1.17 2.16 1.32
N ILE A 172 -2.03 2.65 2.21
CA ILE A 172 -1.63 3.10 3.56
C ILE A 172 -1.10 1.92 4.37
N LEU A 173 -1.87 0.81 4.41
CA LEU A 173 -1.48 -0.40 5.14
C LEU A 173 -2.18 -1.62 4.54
N ASP A 174 -1.42 -2.68 4.32
CA ASP A 174 -1.96 -4.04 4.21
C ASP A 174 -1.41 -4.90 5.35
N ILE A 175 -2.19 -5.85 5.86
CA ILE A 175 -1.74 -6.81 6.87
C ILE A 175 -2.04 -8.22 6.37
N TYR A 176 -1.07 -9.11 6.49
CA TYR A 176 -1.16 -10.49 6.00
C TYR A 176 -0.86 -11.49 7.11
N LEU A 177 -1.57 -12.61 7.12
CA LEU A 177 -1.20 -13.78 7.92
C LEU A 177 -0.06 -14.54 7.24
N THR A 178 1.01 -14.83 7.96
CA THR A 178 2.11 -15.65 7.43
C THR A 178 1.64 -17.03 6.95
N SER A 179 0.71 -17.65 7.68
CA SER A 179 0.12 -18.93 7.28
C SER A 179 -0.61 -18.88 5.93
N ASN A 180 -1.15 -17.70 5.56
CA ASN A 180 -1.80 -17.50 4.30
C ASN A 180 -0.78 -17.34 3.15
N ILE A 181 0.31 -16.62 3.40
CA ILE A 181 1.42 -16.47 2.44
C ILE A 181 2.04 -17.84 2.13
N LEU A 182 2.26 -18.67 3.15
CA LEU A 182 2.78 -20.04 3.00
C LEU A 182 1.87 -20.96 2.17
N LYS A 183 0.58 -20.62 2.06
CA LYS A 183 -0.40 -21.31 1.20
C LYS A 183 -0.46 -20.71 -0.24
N GLY A 184 0.44 -19.80 -0.58
CA GLY A 184 0.47 -19.17 -1.91
C GLY A 184 -0.50 -18.00 -2.09
N HIS A 185 -1.03 -17.42 -1.00
CA HIS A 185 -1.99 -16.31 -1.08
C HIS A 185 -1.53 -15.13 -0.21
N LEU A 186 -1.45 -13.93 -0.79
CA LEU A 186 -1.12 -12.73 0.00
C LEU A 186 -2.35 -12.25 0.79
N LEU A 187 -3.44 -11.95 0.11
CA LEU A 187 -4.68 -11.46 0.74
C LEU A 187 -5.58 -12.61 1.21
N GLY A 188 -5.70 -13.67 0.41
CA GLY A 188 -6.60 -14.80 0.67
C GLY A 188 -8.07 -14.48 0.39
N LYS A 189 -8.96 -15.35 0.89
CA LYS A 189 -10.40 -15.29 0.54
C LYS A 189 -11.21 -14.33 1.42
N LYS A 190 -10.74 -14.03 2.65
CA LYS A 190 -11.49 -13.22 3.63
C LYS A 190 -10.66 -11.98 4.01
N VAL A 191 -10.76 -10.94 3.20
CA VAL A 191 -10.05 -9.66 3.42
C VAL A 191 -10.92 -8.75 4.27
N TYR A 192 -10.40 -8.25 5.39
CA TYR A 192 -11.08 -7.22 6.18
C TYR A 192 -10.90 -5.85 5.51
N PRO A 193 -11.97 -5.20 5.07
CA PRO A 193 -11.89 -3.85 4.52
C PRO A 193 -11.78 -2.85 5.68
N PHE A 194 -10.70 -2.07 5.73
CA PHE A 194 -10.56 -1.01 6.72
C PHE A 194 -10.69 0.35 6.01
N LEU A 195 -11.83 0.98 6.18
CA LEU A 195 -12.11 2.28 5.57
C LEU A 195 -11.25 3.36 6.22
N VAL A 196 -10.63 4.19 5.38
CA VAL A 196 -9.79 5.31 5.76
C VAL A 196 -10.23 6.54 5.00
N GLU A 197 -10.49 7.62 5.71
CA GLU A 197 -10.87 8.92 5.16
C GLU A 197 -9.67 9.82 4.89
N ASP A 198 -8.45 9.34 5.18
CA ASP A 198 -7.20 10.06 4.93
C ASP A 198 -6.99 10.31 3.43
N VAL A 199 -6.28 11.38 3.11
CA VAL A 199 -5.96 11.73 1.73
C VAL A 199 -5.11 10.65 1.09
N ASN A 200 -5.50 10.22 -0.09
CA ASN A 200 -4.70 9.30 -0.90
C ASN A 200 -3.35 9.94 -1.23
N SER A 201 -2.28 9.38 -0.67
CA SER A 201 -0.91 9.85 -0.83
C SER A 201 -0.06 8.95 -1.72
N ASP A 202 -0.69 8.05 -2.49
CA ASP A 202 0.07 7.17 -3.38
C ASP A 202 0.71 7.95 -4.53
N ILE A 203 1.95 7.58 -4.84
CA ILE A 203 2.78 8.26 -5.85
C ILE A 203 3.02 7.31 -7.00
N ASP A 204 2.32 7.49 -8.11
CA ASP A 204 2.53 6.75 -9.36
C ASP A 204 3.09 7.63 -10.48
N THR A 205 2.65 8.88 -10.53
CA THR A 205 3.05 9.84 -11.55
C THR A 205 3.92 10.97 -10.99
N LEU A 206 4.54 11.74 -11.87
CA LEU A 206 5.29 12.94 -11.47
C LEU A 206 4.37 13.98 -10.82
N ASN A 207 3.13 14.07 -11.28
CA ASN A 207 2.13 14.97 -10.68
C ASN A 207 1.82 14.58 -9.23
N ASP A 208 1.65 13.28 -8.95
CA ASP A 208 1.49 12.80 -7.58
C ASP A 208 2.70 13.15 -6.72
N PHE A 209 3.90 12.94 -7.27
CA PHE A 209 5.14 13.28 -6.55
C PHE A 209 5.18 14.77 -6.19
N ASN A 210 4.85 15.66 -7.13
CA ASN A 210 4.84 17.10 -6.90
C ASN A 210 3.75 17.51 -5.92
N ARG A 211 2.56 16.92 -6.01
CA ARG A 211 1.46 17.11 -5.06
C ARG A 211 1.88 16.72 -3.63
N ILE A 212 2.44 15.54 -3.46
CA ILE A 212 2.90 15.06 -2.16
C ILE A 212 4.06 15.89 -1.62
N LYS A 213 4.98 16.32 -2.48
CA LYS A 213 6.05 17.25 -2.11
C LYS A 213 5.46 18.54 -1.55
N TYR A 214 4.51 19.16 -2.24
CA TYR A 214 3.83 20.37 -1.78
C TYR A 214 3.20 20.19 -0.39
N TYR A 215 2.51 19.08 -0.15
CA TYR A 215 1.91 18.79 1.15
C TYR A 215 2.93 18.64 2.27
N LEU A 216 4.03 17.96 2.01
CA LEU A 216 5.10 17.78 2.98
C LEU A 216 5.88 19.09 3.24
N ASP A 217 6.06 19.95 2.23
CA ASP A 217 6.71 21.26 2.35
C ASP A 217 5.87 22.22 3.21
N LYS A 218 4.59 22.27 3.02
CA LYS A 218 3.67 23.15 3.75
C LYS A 218 3.39 22.69 5.18
N LYS A 219 3.93 21.54 5.62
CA LYS A 219 3.65 20.93 6.94
C LYS A 219 2.15 20.91 7.25
N ILE A 220 1.33 20.65 6.21
CA ILE A 220 -0.11 20.56 6.38
C ILE A 220 -0.37 19.48 7.41
N LYS A 221 -0.82 19.89 8.60
CA LYS A 221 -1.15 18.98 9.69
C LYS A 221 -2.40 18.21 9.27
N TRP A 222 -2.25 17.00 8.82
CA TRP A 222 -3.32 16.04 8.51
C TRP A 222 -4.15 15.61 9.73
N GLN A 223 -3.86 16.21 10.91
CA GLN A 223 -4.49 15.89 12.19
C GLN A 223 -5.83 16.58 12.45
N LYS A 224 -6.46 17.24 11.46
CA LYS A 224 -7.73 17.96 11.67
C LYS A 224 -8.93 17.38 10.92
N PHE A 225 -8.97 16.06 10.73
CA PHE A 225 -10.22 15.39 10.37
C PHE A 225 -10.55 14.29 11.39
N ASP A 226 -10.44 14.60 12.66
CA ASP A 226 -11.22 13.90 13.68
C ASP A 226 -12.64 14.45 13.57
N ILE A 227 -13.42 13.91 12.66
CA ILE A 227 -14.87 14.03 12.72
C ILE A 227 -15.32 12.98 13.72
N GLN A 228 -15.99 13.47 14.76
CA GLN A 228 -16.61 12.76 15.89
C GLN A 228 -17.46 11.58 15.46
#